data_fb14286dc260499ded4ab75f1307a8b7
#
_entry.id   fb14286dc260499ded4ab75f1307a8b7
#
_cell.length_a   1.000
_cell.length_b   1.000
_cell.length_c   1.000
_cell.angle_alpha   90.00
_cell.angle_beta   90.00
_cell.angle_gamma   90.00
#
_symmetry.space_group_name_H-M   'P 1'
#
loop_
_entity.id
_entity.type
_entity.pdbx_description
1 polymer ?
#
loop_
_entity_poly.entity_id
_entity_poly.type
_entity_poly.pdbx_seq_one_letter_code
_entity_poly.pdbx_strand_id
1 'polypeptide(L)'
;MSIFKKKINEFPAPYTCKNAVKKGGVETKLSMALMGFGNIVHGQIIKGLLYLAIEIAYIVFMAVNGIGFIGGLRTLGTVKQQEVWDEAKQIYLYTKGDQSVLILLYGVTTILLTILMILVWRGALKSAYKAECLQKKGMHVNTFAEDLKSLLHENLYRLFMTPPTTFIFVFTVLPLVFMICMAFTNYSRIGNHLMLFDWVGLDNFKTLFDSGSILGSTFWSVLGWTIVWAFFATFSNYIFGMILSLLINRKGTRAKGFWRFCFVLSCAVPMFVSLLIMRTMLQPEGAINVLLRNVGLIASDASLPFFTDATWARVTVIIINIWVGVPYTLLQLTGVLQNIPEELYEAAKVDGANAFQTFTKITLPYMLYVTTPYLIVTFTGNVNNFNVIYLLSGGDPVTNLSSTAGKTDLLVTWLYKLTIDKQYYNIGAVIGIMTFIILAIGALFTYRNSKSYKEEGGF
;
A
#
# COMPACT_ATOMS: atom_id res chain seq x y z
N MET A 1 23.41 14.86 -0.90
CA MET A 1 24.69 14.86 -1.63
C MET A 1 25.09 13.41 -1.86
N SER A 2 25.07 12.99 -3.14
CA SER A 2 25.62 11.79 -3.79
C SER A 2 25.60 10.44 -3.03
N ILE A 3 24.45 9.76 -3.06
CA ILE A 3 24.30 8.31 -2.76
C ILE A 3 24.96 7.43 -3.87
N PHE A 4 25.51 8.03 -4.89
CA PHE A 4 26.31 7.33 -5.90
C PHE A 4 27.79 7.51 -5.61
N LYS A 5 28.33 6.85 -4.54
CA LYS A 5 29.75 6.55 -4.50
C LYS A 5 30.09 5.84 -5.82
N LYS A 6 30.85 6.52 -6.69
CA LYS A 6 31.46 5.93 -7.87
C LYS A 6 32.07 4.59 -7.43
N LYS A 7 31.42 3.45 -7.80
CA LYS A 7 32.08 2.15 -7.62
C LYS A 7 33.44 2.26 -8.24
N ILE A 8 34.46 2.13 -7.42
CA ILE A 8 35.87 2.02 -7.83
C ILE A 8 35.87 1.06 -9.02
N ASN A 9 36.53 1.42 -10.10
CA ASN A 9 36.66 0.61 -11.30
C ASN A 9 37.36 -0.70 -10.95
N GLU A 10 36.59 -1.69 -10.49
CA GLU A 10 37.09 -3.05 -10.37
C GLU A 10 37.38 -3.54 -11.79
N PHE A 11 38.58 -3.95 -11.98
CA PHE A 11 39.01 -4.56 -13.21
C PHE A 11 38.53 -6.03 -13.26
N PRO A 12 37.76 -6.43 -14.28
CA PRO A 12 37.45 -5.73 -15.54
C PRO A 12 36.33 -4.69 -15.41
N ALA A 13 36.30 -3.75 -16.41
CA ALA A 13 35.29 -2.69 -16.48
C ALA A 13 33.86 -3.20 -16.17
N PRO A 14 33.00 -2.40 -15.51
CA PRO A 14 31.69 -2.86 -15.05
C PRO A 14 30.85 -3.42 -16.22
N TYR A 15 30.29 -4.60 -16.03
CA TYR A 15 29.46 -5.30 -17.02
C TYR A 15 28.10 -4.62 -17.18
N THR A 16 28.07 -3.53 -17.93
CA THR A 16 26.84 -2.74 -18.18
C THR A 16 26.37 -2.94 -19.62
N CYS A 17 25.07 -2.76 -19.88
CA CYS A 17 24.55 -2.79 -21.25
C CYS A 17 25.23 -1.74 -22.15
N LYS A 18 25.56 -0.56 -21.60
CA LYS A 18 26.29 0.48 -22.33
C LYS A 18 27.66 0.00 -22.79
N ASN A 19 28.38 -0.69 -21.93
CA ASN A 19 29.69 -1.25 -22.29
C ASN A 19 29.56 -2.45 -23.23
N ALA A 20 28.53 -3.29 -23.06
CA ALA A 20 28.24 -4.40 -23.98
C ALA A 20 28.04 -3.89 -25.41
N VAL A 21 27.24 -2.84 -25.59
CA VAL A 21 26.99 -2.22 -26.91
C VAL A 21 28.24 -1.54 -27.48
N LYS A 22 29.02 -0.78 -26.67
CA LYS A 22 30.17 0.00 -27.14
C LYS A 22 31.43 -0.83 -27.32
N LYS A 23 31.73 -1.76 -26.43
CA LYS A 23 33.00 -2.49 -26.30
C LYS A 23 32.87 -3.99 -26.53
N GLY A 24 31.65 -4.53 -26.62
CA GLY A 24 31.40 -5.95 -26.87
C GLY A 24 31.82 -6.34 -28.30
N GLY A 25 32.26 -7.58 -28.44
CA GLY A 25 32.55 -8.19 -29.73
C GLY A 25 31.29 -8.45 -30.57
N VAL A 26 31.45 -9.05 -31.71
CA VAL A 26 30.36 -9.36 -32.65
C VAL A 26 29.33 -10.29 -31.97
N GLU A 27 29.80 -11.30 -31.25
CA GLU A 27 28.96 -12.30 -30.58
C GLU A 27 28.07 -11.66 -29.48
N THR A 28 28.64 -10.77 -28.68
CA THR A 28 27.87 -10.00 -27.68
C THR A 28 26.86 -9.06 -28.34
N LYS A 29 27.21 -8.43 -29.46
CA LYS A 29 26.28 -7.57 -30.20
C LYS A 29 25.16 -8.35 -30.87
N LEU A 30 25.44 -9.53 -31.41
CA LEU A 30 24.42 -10.44 -31.94
C LEU A 30 23.42 -10.88 -30.84
N SER A 31 23.84 -10.93 -29.56
CA SER A 31 22.92 -11.19 -28.44
C SER A 31 21.88 -10.09 -28.20
N MET A 32 21.96 -8.94 -28.91
CA MET A 32 20.88 -7.95 -28.90
C MET A 32 19.69 -8.38 -29.76
N ALA A 33 19.95 -9.14 -30.82
CA ALA A 33 18.93 -9.67 -31.73
C ALA A 33 18.53 -11.11 -31.42
N LEU A 34 19.47 -11.91 -30.91
CA LEU A 34 19.24 -13.30 -30.52
C LEU A 34 19.74 -13.49 -29.09
N MET A 35 18.82 -13.43 -28.12
CA MET A 35 19.16 -13.51 -26.71
C MET A 35 19.93 -14.80 -26.38
N GLY A 36 21.05 -14.61 -25.66
CA GLY A 36 21.86 -15.74 -25.23
C GLY A 36 22.87 -16.24 -26.26
N PHE A 37 22.89 -15.73 -27.49
CA PHE A 37 23.86 -16.16 -28.51
C PHE A 37 25.30 -16.00 -28.02
N GLY A 38 25.68 -14.85 -27.47
CA GLY A 38 27.02 -14.65 -26.92
C GLY A 38 27.31 -15.59 -25.73
N ASN A 39 26.33 -15.95 -24.92
CA ASN A 39 26.52 -16.95 -23.87
C ASN A 39 26.84 -18.32 -24.43
N ILE A 40 26.15 -18.73 -25.50
CA ILE A 40 26.40 -20.04 -26.19
C ILE A 40 27.83 -20.08 -26.73
N VAL A 41 28.24 -19.05 -27.46
CA VAL A 41 29.59 -18.99 -28.08
C VAL A 41 30.68 -18.99 -27.01
N HIS A 42 30.45 -18.35 -25.86
CA HIS A 42 31.42 -18.31 -24.75
C HIS A 42 31.26 -19.46 -23.74
N GLY A 43 30.67 -20.61 -24.15
CA GLY A 43 30.64 -21.86 -23.39
C GLY A 43 29.49 -22.02 -22.38
N GLN A 44 28.60 -21.02 -22.25
CA GLN A 44 27.41 -21.08 -21.38
C GLN A 44 26.18 -21.58 -22.17
N ILE A 45 26.26 -22.78 -22.77
CA ILE A 45 25.26 -23.28 -23.73
C ILE A 45 23.85 -23.34 -23.12
N ILE A 46 23.65 -23.99 -21.97
CA ILE A 46 22.34 -24.16 -21.33
C ILE A 46 21.72 -22.78 -21.00
N LYS A 47 22.49 -21.88 -20.43
CA LYS A 47 22.06 -20.53 -20.09
C LYS A 47 21.66 -19.73 -21.32
N GLY A 48 22.43 -19.81 -22.39
CA GLY A 48 22.12 -19.18 -23.66
C GLY A 48 20.84 -19.71 -24.30
N LEU A 49 20.66 -21.04 -24.29
CA LEU A 49 19.44 -21.68 -24.79
C LEU A 49 18.20 -21.32 -23.98
N LEU A 50 18.32 -21.16 -22.65
CA LEU A 50 17.21 -20.64 -21.81
C LEU A 50 16.83 -19.24 -22.19
N TYR A 51 17.79 -18.34 -22.41
CA TYR A 51 17.49 -16.98 -22.87
C TYR A 51 16.80 -16.97 -24.24
N LEU A 52 17.28 -17.79 -25.17
CA LEU A 52 16.69 -17.92 -26.49
C LEU A 52 15.27 -18.51 -26.43
N ALA A 53 15.04 -19.51 -25.59
CA ALA A 53 13.70 -20.06 -25.38
C ALA A 53 12.71 -19.03 -24.84
N ILE A 54 13.14 -18.19 -23.88
CA ILE A 54 12.31 -17.08 -23.34
C ILE A 54 11.99 -16.08 -24.45
N GLU A 55 12.97 -15.73 -25.30
CA GLU A 55 12.76 -14.82 -26.42
C GLU A 55 11.75 -15.36 -27.43
N ILE A 56 11.92 -16.62 -27.85
CA ILE A 56 11.01 -17.28 -28.78
C ILE A 56 9.59 -17.34 -28.20
N ALA A 57 9.44 -17.77 -26.94
CA ALA A 57 8.15 -17.82 -26.27
C ALA A 57 7.48 -16.45 -26.23
N TYR A 58 8.24 -15.38 -25.95
CA TYR A 58 7.72 -14.03 -25.95
C TYR A 58 7.31 -13.56 -27.36
N ILE A 59 8.12 -13.83 -28.39
CA ILE A 59 7.79 -13.47 -29.78
C ILE A 59 6.52 -14.19 -30.23
N VAL A 60 6.40 -15.50 -29.95
CA VAL A 60 5.20 -16.28 -30.27
C VAL A 60 3.98 -15.70 -29.54
N PHE A 61 4.11 -15.42 -28.26
CA PHE A 61 3.05 -14.79 -27.48
C PHE A 61 2.61 -13.45 -28.07
N MET A 62 3.57 -12.59 -28.45
CA MET A 62 3.28 -11.30 -29.04
C MET A 62 2.62 -11.41 -30.42
N ALA A 63 3.06 -12.36 -31.24
CA ALA A 63 2.51 -12.59 -32.57
C ALA A 63 1.07 -13.14 -32.52
N VAL A 64 0.78 -14.05 -31.58
CA VAL A 64 -0.53 -14.71 -31.49
C VAL A 64 -1.56 -13.85 -30.72
N ASN A 65 -1.13 -13.22 -29.63
CA ASN A 65 -2.05 -12.55 -28.70
C ASN A 65 -1.65 -11.11 -28.39
N GLY A 66 -0.36 -10.86 -28.09
CA GLY A 66 0.09 -9.63 -27.44
C GLY A 66 -0.16 -8.38 -28.26
N ILE A 67 0.08 -8.42 -29.58
CA ILE A 67 -0.21 -7.29 -30.48
C ILE A 67 -1.70 -6.98 -30.48
N GLY A 68 -2.56 -8.00 -30.52
CA GLY A 68 -4.01 -7.86 -30.45
C GLY A 68 -4.46 -7.27 -29.11
N PHE A 69 -3.89 -7.72 -28.00
CA PHE A 69 -4.20 -7.21 -26.65
C PHE A 69 -3.78 -5.73 -26.48
N ILE A 70 -2.61 -5.35 -26.98
CA ILE A 70 -2.17 -3.94 -26.95
C ILE A 70 -3.05 -3.09 -27.89
N GLY A 71 -3.39 -3.60 -29.07
CA GLY A 71 -4.28 -2.92 -30.00
C GLY A 71 -5.66 -2.66 -29.40
N GLY A 72 -6.20 -3.63 -28.67
CA GLY A 72 -7.48 -3.52 -27.98
C GLY A 72 -7.52 -2.43 -26.92
N LEU A 73 -6.39 -2.03 -26.31
CA LEU A 73 -6.34 -0.92 -25.36
C LEU A 73 -6.77 0.42 -25.94
N ARG A 74 -6.71 0.58 -27.26
CA ARG A 74 -7.08 1.85 -27.89
C ARG A 74 -8.59 2.11 -27.79
N THR A 75 -9.42 1.10 -27.99
CA THR A 75 -10.88 1.21 -28.06
C THR A 75 -11.60 0.55 -26.89
N LEU A 76 -10.91 -0.27 -26.11
CA LEU A 76 -11.45 -1.10 -25.02
C LEU A 76 -12.62 -2.00 -25.44
N GLY A 77 -12.77 -2.23 -26.75
CA GLY A 77 -13.88 -2.99 -27.34
C GLY A 77 -14.96 -2.10 -27.93
N THR A 78 -15.64 -2.62 -28.95
CA THR A 78 -16.68 -1.89 -29.70
C THR A 78 -17.92 -2.71 -29.93
N VAL A 79 -17.84 -4.04 -29.78
CA VAL A 79 -18.95 -4.96 -30.08
C VAL A 79 -19.81 -5.15 -28.84
N LYS A 80 -21.04 -4.63 -28.88
CA LYS A 80 -22.01 -4.83 -27.82
C LYS A 80 -22.59 -6.25 -27.89
N GLN A 81 -22.80 -6.87 -26.76
CA GLN A 81 -23.59 -8.10 -26.66
C GLN A 81 -25.03 -7.82 -27.07
N GLN A 82 -25.56 -8.64 -27.93
CA GLN A 82 -26.94 -8.54 -28.43
C GLN A 82 -27.70 -9.84 -28.17
N GLU A 83 -28.97 -9.72 -27.90
CA GLU A 83 -29.87 -10.87 -27.89
C GLU A 83 -30.29 -11.15 -29.34
N VAL A 84 -30.04 -12.38 -29.79
CA VAL A 84 -30.46 -12.87 -31.12
C VAL A 84 -31.34 -14.08 -30.92
N TRP A 85 -32.51 -14.09 -31.55
CA TRP A 85 -33.41 -15.23 -31.53
C TRP A 85 -32.81 -16.38 -32.35
N ASP A 86 -32.65 -17.55 -31.76
CA ASP A 86 -32.24 -18.79 -32.44
C ASP A 86 -33.49 -19.57 -32.78
N GLU A 87 -33.88 -19.56 -34.05
CA GLU A 87 -35.09 -20.25 -34.54
C GLU A 87 -35.00 -21.76 -34.35
N ALA A 88 -33.80 -22.35 -34.43
CA ALA A 88 -33.60 -23.78 -34.29
C ALA A 88 -33.80 -24.25 -32.84
N LYS A 89 -33.44 -23.40 -31.87
CA LYS A 89 -33.52 -23.70 -30.42
C LYS A 89 -34.75 -23.07 -29.76
N GLN A 90 -35.46 -22.20 -30.44
CA GLN A 90 -36.63 -21.46 -29.91
C GLN A 90 -36.29 -20.68 -28.60
N ILE A 91 -35.06 -20.14 -28.51
CA ILE A 91 -34.59 -19.36 -27.37
C ILE A 91 -33.79 -18.14 -27.84
N TYR A 92 -33.73 -17.11 -26.99
CA TYR A 92 -32.79 -16.00 -27.19
C TYR A 92 -31.37 -16.42 -26.81
N LEU A 93 -30.42 -16.23 -27.71
CA LEU A 93 -28.99 -16.42 -27.47
C LEU A 93 -28.29 -15.07 -27.41
N TYR A 94 -27.40 -14.93 -26.47
CA TYR A 94 -26.55 -13.74 -26.41
C TYR A 94 -25.35 -13.90 -27.34
N THR A 95 -25.16 -12.94 -28.24
CA THR A 95 -23.94 -12.89 -29.05
C THR A 95 -22.72 -12.64 -28.16
N LYS A 96 -21.57 -13.12 -28.60
CA LYS A 96 -20.31 -12.86 -27.90
C LYS A 96 -19.93 -11.39 -28.12
N GLY A 97 -20.18 -10.54 -27.11
CA GLY A 97 -19.75 -9.14 -27.09
C GLY A 97 -18.32 -8.99 -26.52
N ASP A 98 -17.75 -7.81 -26.70
CA ASP A 98 -16.50 -7.44 -26.08
C ASP A 98 -16.70 -7.18 -24.57
N GLN A 99 -15.65 -7.46 -23.79
CA GLN A 99 -15.59 -7.16 -22.37
C GLN A 99 -14.41 -6.25 -22.09
N SER A 100 -14.67 -4.95 -21.92
CA SER A 100 -13.64 -3.94 -21.77
C SER A 100 -12.71 -4.20 -20.58
N VAL A 101 -13.23 -4.80 -19.49
CA VAL A 101 -12.43 -5.21 -18.32
C VAL A 101 -11.34 -6.21 -18.71
N LEU A 102 -11.68 -7.24 -19.50
CA LEU A 102 -10.72 -8.26 -19.94
C LEU A 102 -9.72 -7.69 -20.93
N ILE A 103 -10.20 -6.84 -21.86
CA ILE A 103 -9.33 -6.16 -22.85
C ILE A 103 -8.32 -5.28 -22.13
N LEU A 104 -8.75 -4.50 -21.15
CA LEU A 104 -7.88 -3.68 -20.33
C LEU A 104 -6.89 -4.52 -19.54
N LEU A 105 -7.35 -5.61 -18.89
CA LEU A 105 -6.50 -6.50 -18.10
C LEU A 105 -5.40 -7.16 -18.95
N TYR A 106 -5.79 -7.75 -20.10
CA TYR A 106 -4.84 -8.41 -20.99
C TYR A 106 -3.86 -7.42 -21.60
N GLY A 107 -4.33 -6.24 -21.99
CA GLY A 107 -3.46 -5.19 -22.51
C GLY A 107 -2.44 -4.68 -21.50
N VAL A 108 -2.88 -4.37 -20.27
CA VAL A 108 -1.99 -3.95 -19.17
C VAL A 108 -0.99 -5.06 -18.82
N THR A 109 -1.46 -6.30 -18.71
CA THR A 109 -0.60 -7.46 -18.44
C THR A 109 0.46 -7.62 -19.53
N THR A 110 0.09 -7.46 -20.81
CA THR A 110 1.03 -7.55 -21.94
C THR A 110 2.08 -6.45 -21.89
N ILE A 111 1.71 -5.21 -21.53
CA ILE A 111 2.68 -4.11 -21.33
C ILE A 111 3.66 -4.45 -20.21
N LEU A 112 3.16 -4.93 -19.07
CA LEU A 112 4.01 -5.31 -17.93
C LEU A 112 4.93 -6.48 -18.26
N LEU A 113 4.46 -7.50 -19.02
CA LEU A 113 5.28 -8.57 -19.53
C LEU A 113 6.35 -8.07 -20.49
N THR A 114 6.04 -7.08 -21.33
CA THR A 114 7.00 -6.44 -22.23
C THR A 114 8.10 -5.73 -21.44
N ILE A 115 7.75 -5.01 -20.39
CA ILE A 115 8.72 -4.36 -19.49
C ILE A 115 9.63 -5.41 -18.84
N LEU A 116 9.03 -6.49 -18.33
CA LEU A 116 9.80 -7.61 -17.76
C LEU A 116 10.73 -8.25 -18.77
N MET A 117 10.26 -8.45 -20.01
CA MET A 117 11.08 -8.98 -21.11
C MET A 117 12.27 -8.07 -21.42
N ILE A 118 12.08 -6.74 -21.42
CA ILE A 118 13.18 -5.79 -21.59
C ILE A 118 14.22 -5.93 -20.46
N LEU A 119 13.78 -6.15 -19.23
CA LEU A 119 14.70 -6.37 -18.11
C LEU A 119 15.47 -7.67 -18.24
N VAL A 120 14.83 -8.76 -18.68
CA VAL A 120 15.48 -10.05 -18.98
C VAL A 120 16.47 -9.90 -20.11
N TRP A 121 16.09 -9.22 -21.19
CA TRP A 121 16.97 -8.91 -22.33
C TRP A 121 18.22 -8.14 -21.89
N ARG A 122 18.06 -7.11 -21.05
CA ARG A 122 19.21 -6.39 -20.48
C ARG A 122 20.10 -7.28 -19.62
N GLY A 123 19.51 -8.22 -18.90
CA GLY A 123 20.21 -9.23 -18.10
C GLY A 123 21.02 -10.19 -18.98
N ALA A 124 20.43 -10.71 -20.05
CA ALA A 124 21.08 -11.59 -21.03
C ALA A 124 22.26 -10.91 -21.72
N LEU A 125 22.08 -9.65 -22.18
CA LEU A 125 23.15 -8.89 -22.82
C LEU A 125 24.33 -8.62 -21.88
N LYS A 126 24.07 -8.28 -20.60
CA LYS A 126 25.13 -8.15 -19.58
C LYS A 126 25.85 -9.46 -19.33
N SER A 127 25.10 -10.57 -19.29
CA SER A 127 25.65 -11.91 -19.08
C SER A 127 26.58 -12.32 -20.23
N ALA A 128 26.17 -12.11 -21.48
CA ALA A 128 26.98 -12.39 -22.66
C ALA A 128 28.29 -11.55 -22.66
N TYR A 129 28.18 -10.24 -22.38
CA TYR A 129 29.34 -9.37 -22.26
C TYR A 129 30.30 -9.77 -21.15
N LYS A 130 29.77 -10.22 -20.00
CA LYS A 130 30.59 -10.73 -18.90
C LYS A 130 31.36 -11.98 -19.33
N ALA A 131 30.69 -12.93 -19.99
CA ALA A 131 31.32 -14.16 -20.46
C ALA A 131 32.44 -13.85 -21.47
N GLU A 132 32.21 -12.97 -22.44
CA GLU A 132 33.22 -12.47 -23.39
C GLU A 132 34.45 -11.88 -22.69
N CYS A 133 34.22 -10.98 -21.73
CA CYS A 133 35.29 -10.30 -21.01
C CYS A 133 36.14 -11.27 -20.18
N LEU A 134 35.53 -12.26 -19.53
CA LEU A 134 36.24 -13.29 -18.77
C LEU A 134 37.07 -14.17 -19.69
N GLN A 135 36.50 -14.63 -20.80
CA GLN A 135 37.20 -15.47 -21.76
C GLN A 135 38.41 -14.76 -22.41
N LYS A 136 38.25 -13.49 -22.80
CA LYS A 136 39.35 -12.67 -23.37
C LYS A 136 40.50 -12.47 -22.39
N LYS A 137 40.28 -12.65 -21.10
CA LYS A 137 41.30 -12.53 -20.04
C LYS A 137 41.85 -13.86 -19.59
N GLY A 138 41.46 -14.97 -20.24
CA GLY A 138 41.84 -16.33 -19.82
C GLY A 138 41.25 -16.71 -18.46
N MET A 139 40.23 -15.99 -17.97
CA MET A 139 39.55 -16.33 -16.72
C MET A 139 38.44 -17.35 -16.96
N HIS A 140 38.18 -18.16 -15.93
CA HIS A 140 37.11 -19.17 -16.00
C HIS A 140 35.75 -18.52 -16.20
N VAL A 141 34.97 -19.06 -17.13
CA VAL A 141 33.56 -18.66 -17.36
C VAL A 141 32.68 -19.74 -16.70
N ASN A 142 31.88 -19.33 -15.74
CA ASN A 142 31.02 -20.27 -15.00
C ASN A 142 30.11 -21.04 -15.93
N THR A 143 30.05 -22.33 -15.71
CA THR A 143 29.04 -23.21 -16.31
C THR A 143 27.66 -22.97 -15.69
N PHE A 144 26.60 -23.49 -16.30
CA PHE A 144 25.24 -23.41 -15.75
C PHE A 144 25.14 -24.01 -14.34
N ALA A 145 25.80 -25.14 -14.11
CA ALA A 145 25.82 -25.80 -12.79
C ALA A 145 26.53 -24.95 -11.72
N GLU A 146 27.61 -24.27 -12.09
CA GLU A 146 28.32 -23.34 -11.19
C GLU A 146 27.50 -22.09 -10.91
N ASP A 147 26.83 -21.53 -11.91
CA ASP A 147 25.88 -20.43 -11.72
C ASP A 147 24.74 -20.83 -10.78
N LEU A 148 24.20 -22.07 -10.92
CA LEU A 148 23.16 -22.59 -10.03
C LEU A 148 23.69 -22.78 -8.59
N LYS A 149 24.91 -23.32 -8.44
CA LYS A 149 25.57 -23.43 -7.12
C LYS A 149 25.79 -22.04 -6.50
N SER A 150 26.17 -21.06 -7.31
CA SER A 150 26.36 -19.68 -6.81
C SER A 150 25.08 -19.07 -6.24
N LEU A 151 23.89 -19.50 -6.71
CA LEU A 151 22.61 -19.07 -6.12
C LEU A 151 22.40 -19.60 -4.69
N LEU A 152 23.06 -20.72 -4.33
CA LEU A 152 22.99 -21.27 -2.98
C LEU A 152 24.07 -20.71 -2.03
N HIS A 153 25.04 -19.95 -2.55
CA HIS A 153 26.14 -19.38 -1.79
C HIS A 153 26.24 -17.86 -1.98
N GLU A 154 27.01 -17.38 -2.93
CA GLU A 154 27.31 -15.96 -3.11
C GLU A 154 26.09 -15.12 -3.52
N ASN A 155 25.17 -15.70 -4.29
CA ASN A 155 23.96 -15.04 -4.80
C ASN A 155 22.68 -15.51 -4.10
N LEU A 156 22.77 -16.04 -2.89
CA LEU A 156 21.65 -16.56 -2.11
C LEU A 156 20.51 -15.52 -1.96
N TYR A 157 20.87 -14.25 -1.82
CA TYR A 157 19.90 -13.16 -1.78
C TYR A 157 18.99 -13.10 -3.01
N ARG A 158 19.48 -13.48 -4.20
CA ARG A 158 18.66 -13.51 -5.42
C ARG A 158 17.60 -14.60 -5.34
N LEU A 159 18.00 -15.79 -4.86
CA LEU A 159 17.08 -16.91 -4.70
C LEU A 159 15.94 -16.55 -3.73
N PHE A 160 16.27 -15.96 -2.56
CA PHE A 160 15.27 -15.58 -1.57
C PHE A 160 14.45 -14.35 -1.94
N MET A 161 14.99 -13.41 -2.71
CA MET A 161 14.26 -12.19 -3.10
C MET A 161 13.38 -12.40 -4.33
N THR A 162 13.63 -13.41 -5.16
CA THR A 162 12.86 -13.66 -6.39
C THR A 162 11.39 -13.98 -6.10
N PRO A 163 11.01 -14.94 -5.21
CA PRO A 163 9.61 -15.23 -4.93
C PRO A 163 8.85 -14.01 -4.40
N PRO A 164 9.28 -13.30 -3.32
CA PRO A 164 8.58 -12.13 -2.84
C PRO A 164 8.42 -11.04 -3.90
N THR A 165 9.48 -10.77 -4.68
CA THR A 165 9.42 -9.76 -5.75
C THR A 165 8.40 -10.16 -6.84
N THR A 166 8.33 -11.44 -7.20
CA THR A 166 7.34 -11.94 -8.16
C THR A 166 5.93 -11.80 -7.62
N PHE A 167 5.69 -12.15 -6.34
CA PHE A 167 4.38 -11.97 -5.71
C PHE A 167 3.97 -10.50 -5.64
N ILE A 168 4.88 -9.60 -5.28
CA ILE A 168 4.61 -8.14 -5.30
C ILE A 168 4.25 -7.70 -6.71
N PHE A 169 4.96 -8.17 -7.73
CA PHE A 169 4.68 -7.76 -9.11
C PHE A 169 3.31 -8.24 -9.58
N VAL A 170 2.94 -9.49 -9.31
CA VAL A 170 1.67 -10.09 -9.76
C VAL A 170 0.47 -9.60 -8.93
N PHE A 171 0.60 -9.53 -7.61
CA PHE A 171 -0.54 -9.27 -6.73
C PHE A 171 -0.63 -7.82 -6.23
N THR A 172 0.41 -7.01 -6.44
CA THR A 172 0.38 -5.59 -6.05
C THR A 172 0.51 -4.67 -7.26
N VAL A 173 1.57 -4.82 -8.07
CA VAL A 173 1.83 -3.90 -9.17
C VAL A 173 0.78 -4.03 -10.28
N LEU A 174 0.43 -5.26 -10.69
CA LEU A 174 -0.56 -5.46 -11.75
C LEU A 174 -1.95 -4.91 -11.38
N PRO A 175 -2.55 -5.25 -10.20
CA PRO A 175 -3.83 -4.66 -9.80
C PRO A 175 -3.77 -3.14 -9.61
N LEU A 176 -2.64 -2.61 -9.11
CA LEU A 176 -2.46 -1.16 -8.96
C LEU A 176 -2.47 -0.43 -10.30
N VAL A 177 -1.71 -0.92 -11.30
CA VAL A 177 -1.70 -0.33 -12.64
C VAL A 177 -3.07 -0.43 -13.29
N PHE A 178 -3.76 -1.57 -13.13
CA PHE A 178 -5.12 -1.75 -13.60
C PHE A 178 -6.09 -0.75 -12.97
N MET A 179 -6.05 -0.57 -11.64
CA MET A 179 -6.85 0.44 -10.93
C MET A 179 -6.54 1.86 -11.43
N ILE A 180 -5.26 2.19 -11.64
CA ILE A 180 -4.87 3.50 -12.20
C ILE A 180 -5.51 3.70 -13.57
N CYS A 181 -5.47 2.70 -14.44
CA CYS A 181 -6.11 2.80 -15.76
C CYS A 181 -7.63 3.00 -15.65
N MET A 182 -8.30 2.35 -14.71
CA MET A 182 -9.74 2.51 -14.50
C MET A 182 -10.14 3.95 -14.15
N ALA A 183 -9.28 4.70 -13.46
CA ALA A 183 -9.55 6.10 -13.12
C ALA A 183 -9.74 7.00 -14.37
N PHE A 184 -9.19 6.59 -15.50
CA PHE A 184 -9.28 7.31 -16.77
C PHE A 184 -10.39 6.78 -17.70
N THR A 185 -11.23 5.87 -17.22
CA THR A 185 -12.36 5.28 -17.97
C THR A 185 -13.69 5.69 -17.36
N ASN A 186 -14.80 5.47 -18.08
CA ASN A 186 -16.15 5.64 -17.55
C ASN A 186 -16.73 4.35 -16.94
N TYR A 187 -15.87 3.39 -16.51
CA TYR A 187 -16.28 2.12 -15.92
C TYR A 187 -17.12 2.32 -14.66
N SER A 188 -18.45 2.26 -14.84
CA SER A 188 -19.42 2.56 -13.79
C SER A 188 -20.79 1.98 -14.13
N ARG A 189 -21.61 1.77 -13.11
CA ARG A 189 -23.04 1.50 -13.29
C ARG A 189 -23.81 2.70 -13.84
N ILE A 190 -23.33 3.91 -13.63
CA ILE A 190 -23.90 5.12 -14.24
C ILE A 190 -23.73 5.00 -15.75
N GLY A 191 -24.83 5.12 -16.49
CA GLY A 191 -24.83 4.98 -17.96
C GLY A 191 -24.67 3.53 -18.46
N ASN A 192 -24.70 2.55 -17.57
CA ASN A 192 -24.59 1.11 -17.89
C ASN A 192 -23.25 0.71 -18.57
N HIS A 193 -22.14 1.30 -18.11
CA HIS A 193 -20.79 1.05 -18.63
C HIS A 193 -20.06 -0.11 -17.92
N LEU A 194 -20.77 -1.14 -17.45
CA LEU A 194 -20.16 -2.27 -16.75
C LEU A 194 -19.54 -3.31 -17.68
N MET A 195 -20.07 -3.46 -18.89
CA MET A 195 -19.56 -4.41 -19.89
C MET A 195 -18.62 -3.74 -20.88
N LEU A 196 -19.10 -2.66 -21.48
CA LEU A 196 -18.33 -1.81 -22.39
C LEU A 196 -18.16 -0.43 -21.78
N PHE A 197 -16.92 0.04 -21.76
CA PHE A 197 -16.56 1.38 -21.30
C PHE A 197 -15.43 1.95 -22.15
N ASP A 198 -15.31 3.27 -22.12
CA ASP A 198 -14.38 4.04 -22.95
C ASP A 198 -13.39 4.83 -22.10
N TRP A 199 -12.34 5.30 -22.72
CA TRP A 199 -11.43 6.25 -22.14
C TRP A 199 -12.07 7.63 -22.07
N VAL A 200 -12.11 8.24 -20.90
CA VAL A 200 -12.63 9.61 -20.65
C VAL A 200 -11.54 10.58 -20.21
N GLY A 201 -10.30 10.14 -20.16
CA GLY A 201 -9.18 10.98 -19.76
C GLY A 201 -9.32 11.48 -18.32
N LEU A 202 -9.28 12.79 -18.12
CA LEU A 202 -9.30 13.42 -16.79
C LEU A 202 -10.70 13.83 -16.30
N ASP A 203 -11.79 13.44 -16.98
CA ASP A 203 -13.12 13.94 -16.62
C ASP A 203 -13.61 13.45 -15.26
N ASN A 204 -13.23 12.22 -14.85
CA ASN A 204 -13.51 11.73 -13.50
C ASN A 204 -12.81 12.58 -12.43
N PHE A 205 -11.59 13.05 -12.69
CA PHE A 205 -10.87 13.94 -11.79
C PHE A 205 -11.55 15.32 -11.72
N LYS A 206 -11.99 15.88 -12.86
CA LYS A 206 -12.72 17.14 -12.89
C LYS A 206 -14.01 17.03 -12.07
N THR A 207 -14.76 15.94 -12.23
CA THR A 207 -15.99 15.68 -11.45
C THR A 207 -15.73 15.66 -9.95
N LEU A 208 -14.60 15.09 -9.52
CA LEU A 208 -14.23 15.02 -8.11
C LEU A 208 -13.76 16.38 -7.56
N PHE A 209 -13.09 17.20 -8.37
CA PHE A 209 -12.66 18.54 -7.97
C PHE A 209 -13.74 19.61 -8.07
N ASP A 210 -14.81 19.36 -8.81
CA ASP A 210 -15.94 20.29 -8.91
C ASP A 210 -16.79 20.27 -7.64
N SER A 211 -16.62 21.30 -6.81
CA SER A 211 -17.36 21.47 -5.56
C SER A 211 -18.89 21.65 -5.78
N GLY A 212 -19.32 21.99 -6.98
CA GLY A 212 -20.73 22.09 -7.34
C GLY A 212 -21.38 20.71 -7.57
N SER A 213 -20.57 19.67 -7.82
CA SER A 213 -21.06 18.31 -7.93
C SER A 213 -21.28 17.67 -6.56
N ILE A 214 -22.25 16.74 -6.46
CA ILE A 214 -22.49 15.97 -5.22
C ILE A 214 -21.25 15.16 -4.83
N LEU A 215 -20.58 14.56 -5.80
CA LEU A 215 -19.37 13.76 -5.55
C LEU A 215 -18.20 14.62 -5.09
N GLY A 216 -17.99 15.78 -5.71
CA GLY A 216 -16.91 16.70 -5.34
C GLY A 216 -17.11 17.31 -3.96
N SER A 217 -18.32 17.83 -3.67
CA SER A 217 -18.65 18.37 -2.33
C SER A 217 -18.50 17.31 -1.23
N THR A 218 -18.92 16.06 -1.53
CA THR A 218 -18.73 14.92 -0.61
C THR A 218 -17.25 14.60 -0.41
N PHE A 219 -16.46 14.58 -1.48
CA PHE A 219 -15.02 14.31 -1.41
C PHE A 219 -14.29 15.26 -0.45
N TRP A 220 -14.49 16.55 -0.60
CA TRP A 220 -13.83 17.54 0.25
C TRP A 220 -14.27 17.44 1.72
N SER A 221 -15.56 17.17 1.95
CA SER A 221 -16.08 16.95 3.30
C SER A 221 -15.49 15.72 3.97
N VAL A 222 -15.44 14.58 3.24
CA VAL A 222 -14.87 13.32 3.74
C VAL A 222 -13.36 13.41 3.90
N LEU A 223 -12.65 14.06 2.99
CA LEU A 223 -11.21 14.31 3.11
C LEU A 223 -10.89 15.12 4.38
N GLY A 224 -11.61 16.22 4.61
CA GLY A 224 -11.42 17.04 5.80
C GLY A 224 -11.61 16.23 7.08
N TRP A 225 -12.68 15.44 7.15
CA TRP A 225 -12.92 14.55 8.30
C TRP A 225 -11.84 13.45 8.40
N THR A 226 -11.41 12.87 7.30
CA THR A 226 -10.37 11.83 7.28
C THR A 226 -9.06 12.34 7.90
N ILE A 227 -8.66 13.57 7.60
CA ILE A 227 -7.46 14.19 8.18
C ILE A 227 -7.65 14.45 9.69
N VAL A 228 -8.81 14.99 10.10
CA VAL A 228 -9.13 15.19 11.52
C VAL A 228 -9.11 13.86 12.28
N TRP A 229 -9.76 12.84 11.74
CA TRP A 229 -9.73 11.49 12.29
C TRP A 229 -8.31 10.96 12.44
N ALA A 230 -7.51 10.97 11.37
CA ALA A 230 -6.15 10.45 11.39
C ALA A 230 -5.26 11.16 12.42
N PHE A 231 -5.45 12.48 12.57
CA PHE A 231 -4.76 13.26 13.59
C PHE A 231 -5.12 12.77 15.00
N PHE A 232 -6.39 12.76 15.34
CA PHE A 232 -6.80 12.31 16.67
C PHE A 232 -6.50 10.83 16.91
N ALA A 233 -6.76 9.96 15.94
CA ALA A 233 -6.48 8.53 16.05
C ALA A 233 -4.98 8.22 16.27
N THR A 234 -4.08 9.02 15.69
CA THR A 234 -2.64 8.82 15.85
C THR A 234 -2.14 9.44 17.15
N PHE A 235 -2.37 10.73 17.33
CA PHE A 235 -1.72 11.47 18.43
C PHE A 235 -2.35 11.18 19.78
N SER A 236 -3.66 10.94 19.88
CA SER A 236 -4.25 10.55 21.16
C SER A 236 -3.76 9.16 21.61
N ASN A 237 -3.72 8.18 20.71
CA ASN A 237 -3.15 6.86 21.02
C ASN A 237 -1.68 6.96 21.45
N TYR A 238 -0.89 7.79 20.75
CA TYR A 238 0.52 8.00 21.11
C TYR A 238 0.66 8.64 22.50
N ILE A 239 -0.09 9.71 22.78
CA ILE A 239 -0.03 10.42 24.07
C ILE A 239 -0.48 9.50 25.21
N PHE A 240 -1.65 8.85 25.10
CA PHE A 240 -2.14 7.96 26.16
C PHE A 240 -1.26 6.71 26.30
N GLY A 241 -0.78 6.13 25.20
CA GLY A 241 0.17 5.01 25.24
C GLY A 241 1.48 5.40 25.91
N MET A 242 2.00 6.61 25.67
CA MET A 242 3.21 7.12 26.31
C MET A 242 2.99 7.36 27.81
N ILE A 243 1.89 7.99 28.20
CA ILE A 243 1.56 8.21 29.61
C ILE A 243 1.48 6.87 30.36
N LEU A 244 0.74 5.89 29.84
CA LEU A 244 0.64 4.58 30.46
C LEU A 244 1.98 3.84 30.49
N SER A 245 2.76 3.94 29.43
CA SER A 245 4.09 3.34 29.38
C SER A 245 5.01 3.94 30.46
N LEU A 246 5.02 5.26 30.62
CA LEU A 246 5.77 5.93 31.68
C LEU A 246 5.32 5.52 33.09
N LEU A 247 4.01 5.45 33.33
CA LEU A 247 3.43 5.05 34.60
C LEU A 247 3.81 3.62 34.99
N ILE A 248 3.67 2.68 34.04
CA ILE A 248 4.03 1.26 34.28
C ILE A 248 5.52 1.08 34.51
N ASN A 249 6.37 1.80 33.76
CA ASN A 249 7.82 1.65 33.86
C ASN A 249 8.48 2.43 35.02
N ARG A 250 7.74 3.31 35.69
CA ARG A 250 8.24 4.09 36.83
C ARG A 250 8.86 3.18 37.90
N LYS A 251 10.00 3.60 38.51
CA LYS A 251 10.73 2.81 39.55
C LYS A 251 9.84 2.40 40.74
N GLY A 252 8.85 3.21 41.12
CA GLY A 252 7.92 2.96 42.22
C GLY A 252 6.72 2.05 41.89
N THR A 253 6.48 1.71 40.63
CA THR A 253 5.33 0.92 40.23
C THR A 253 5.54 -0.56 40.60
N ARG A 254 4.64 -1.09 41.46
CA ARG A 254 4.64 -2.51 41.83
C ARG A 254 3.96 -3.35 40.76
N ALA A 255 4.35 -4.63 40.66
CA ALA A 255 3.74 -5.61 39.74
C ALA A 255 3.70 -5.17 38.24
N LYS A 256 4.78 -4.56 37.74
CA LYS A 256 4.89 -4.08 36.36
C LYS A 256 4.51 -5.14 35.31
N GLY A 257 4.91 -6.39 35.54
CA GLY A 257 4.58 -7.52 34.68
C GLY A 257 3.07 -7.78 34.60
N PHE A 258 2.35 -7.70 35.72
CA PHE A 258 0.89 -7.86 35.77
C PHE A 258 0.17 -6.77 34.98
N TRP A 259 0.53 -5.50 35.15
CA TRP A 259 -0.06 -4.40 34.38
C TRP A 259 0.19 -4.55 32.88
N ARG A 260 1.42 -4.87 32.48
CA ARG A 260 1.72 -5.16 31.08
C ARG A 260 0.89 -6.33 30.56
N PHE A 261 0.76 -7.41 31.32
CA PHE A 261 -0.06 -8.57 30.95
C PHE A 261 -1.53 -8.16 30.72
N CYS A 262 -2.12 -7.36 31.61
CA CYS A 262 -3.52 -6.89 31.46
C CYS A 262 -3.74 -6.11 30.15
N PHE A 263 -2.79 -5.23 29.77
CA PHE A 263 -2.89 -4.50 28.50
C PHE A 263 -2.61 -5.39 27.28
N VAL A 264 -1.66 -6.31 27.38
CA VAL A 264 -1.36 -7.28 26.31
C VAL A 264 -2.54 -8.22 26.07
N LEU A 265 -3.24 -8.60 27.13
CA LEU A 265 -4.42 -9.47 27.03
C LEU A 265 -5.52 -8.86 26.14
N SER A 266 -5.69 -7.53 26.19
CA SER A 266 -6.64 -6.85 25.30
C SER A 266 -6.25 -6.96 23.81
N CYS A 267 -4.97 -7.09 23.50
CA CYS A 267 -4.49 -7.33 22.13
C CYS A 267 -4.75 -8.76 21.64
N ALA A 268 -4.99 -9.71 22.54
CA ALA A 268 -5.32 -11.10 22.18
C ALA A 268 -6.76 -11.24 21.67
N VAL A 269 -7.64 -10.29 21.98
CA VAL A 269 -9.00 -10.26 21.43
C VAL A 269 -8.95 -9.67 20.01
N PRO A 270 -9.47 -10.38 19.00
CA PRO A 270 -9.52 -9.83 17.66
C PRO A 270 -10.28 -8.48 17.62
N MET A 271 -9.65 -7.45 17.07
CA MET A 271 -10.20 -6.09 17.06
C MET A 271 -11.63 -6.01 16.49
N PHE A 272 -11.94 -6.79 15.44
CA PHE A 272 -13.27 -6.78 14.83
C PHE A 272 -14.36 -7.22 15.81
N VAL A 273 -14.07 -8.18 16.71
CA VAL A 273 -15.02 -8.63 17.75
C VAL A 273 -15.31 -7.48 18.71
N SER A 274 -14.27 -6.82 19.21
CA SER A 274 -14.41 -5.68 20.11
C SER A 274 -15.22 -4.56 19.49
N LEU A 275 -14.97 -4.22 18.21
CA LEU A 275 -15.68 -3.15 17.50
C LEU A 275 -17.17 -3.50 17.29
N LEU A 276 -17.49 -4.72 16.88
CA LEU A 276 -18.88 -5.16 16.68
C LEU A 276 -19.67 -5.22 17.99
N ILE A 277 -19.05 -5.69 19.08
CA ILE A 277 -19.66 -5.66 20.41
C ILE A 277 -19.94 -4.19 20.82
N MET A 278 -18.95 -3.30 20.68
CA MET A 278 -19.15 -1.89 21.01
C MET A 278 -20.23 -1.23 20.15
N ARG A 279 -20.30 -1.57 18.85
CA ARG A 279 -21.40 -1.12 17.98
C ARG A 279 -22.76 -1.49 18.55
N THR A 280 -22.91 -2.74 19.00
CA THR A 280 -24.18 -3.23 19.58
C THR A 280 -24.48 -2.58 20.92
N MET A 281 -23.47 -2.43 21.79
CA MET A 281 -23.63 -1.83 23.13
C MET A 281 -24.03 -0.35 23.06
N LEU A 282 -23.60 0.39 22.01
CA LEU A 282 -23.82 1.82 21.83
C LEU A 282 -25.07 2.16 21.00
N GLN A 283 -25.86 1.16 20.58
CA GLN A 283 -27.15 1.40 19.93
C GLN A 283 -28.15 2.11 20.88
N PRO A 284 -29.20 2.77 20.36
CA PRO A 284 -30.22 3.42 21.20
C PRO A 284 -30.80 2.51 22.28
N GLU A 285 -31.07 1.23 21.93
CA GLU A 285 -31.51 0.20 22.88
C GLU A 285 -30.37 -0.73 23.35
N GLY A 286 -29.12 -0.29 23.16
CA GLY A 286 -27.93 -1.03 23.59
C GLY A 286 -27.68 -0.96 25.09
N ALA A 287 -26.84 -1.87 25.57
CA ALA A 287 -26.57 -2.04 27.00
C ALA A 287 -26.09 -0.76 27.71
N ILE A 288 -25.33 0.11 27.01
CA ILE A 288 -24.86 1.38 27.58
C ILE A 288 -26.03 2.33 27.86
N ASN A 289 -26.94 2.54 26.90
CA ASN A 289 -28.11 3.41 27.08
C ASN A 289 -29.07 2.83 28.13
N VAL A 290 -29.28 1.51 28.12
CA VAL A 290 -30.09 0.84 29.16
C VAL A 290 -29.50 1.03 30.56
N LEU A 291 -28.18 0.89 30.70
CA LEU A 291 -27.50 1.13 31.99
C LEU A 291 -27.67 2.60 32.43
N LEU A 292 -27.49 3.57 31.55
CA LEU A 292 -27.62 5.00 31.84
C LEU A 292 -29.06 5.36 32.28
N ARG A 293 -30.08 4.77 31.66
CA ARG A 293 -31.48 4.91 32.06
C ARG A 293 -31.73 4.31 33.45
N ASN A 294 -31.22 3.09 33.68
CA ASN A 294 -31.43 2.39 34.98
C ASN A 294 -30.75 3.10 36.15
N VAL A 295 -29.61 3.76 35.93
CA VAL A 295 -28.90 4.54 36.95
C VAL A 295 -29.48 5.96 37.09
N GLY A 296 -30.43 6.36 36.21
CA GLY A 296 -31.08 7.68 36.24
C GLY A 296 -30.21 8.82 35.70
N LEU A 297 -29.18 8.52 34.93
CA LEU A 297 -28.33 9.54 34.29
C LEU A 297 -28.97 10.14 33.05
N ILE A 298 -29.90 9.45 32.42
CA ILE A 298 -30.73 9.93 31.33
C ILE A 298 -32.20 9.57 31.58
N ALA A 299 -33.15 10.27 30.97
CA ALA A 299 -34.58 9.97 31.11
C ALA A 299 -34.89 8.54 30.60
N SER A 300 -35.97 7.94 31.14
CA SER A 300 -36.34 6.54 30.86
C SER A 300 -36.64 6.26 29.38
N ASP A 301 -37.03 7.27 28.61
CA ASP A 301 -37.32 7.23 27.18
C ASP A 301 -36.20 7.80 26.32
N ALA A 302 -35.14 8.36 26.91
CA ALA A 302 -34.03 8.96 26.21
C ALA A 302 -32.92 7.95 25.87
N SER A 303 -32.18 8.24 24.83
CA SER A 303 -30.93 7.54 24.48
C SER A 303 -29.87 8.53 24.01
N LEU A 304 -28.62 8.29 24.38
CA LEU A 304 -27.50 9.07 23.87
C LEU A 304 -27.29 8.72 22.38
N PRO A 305 -27.17 9.73 21.52
CA PRO A 305 -27.16 9.54 20.08
C PRO A 305 -25.76 9.19 19.53
N PHE A 306 -25.15 8.11 20.05
CA PHE A 306 -23.75 7.72 19.77
C PHE A 306 -23.45 7.61 18.26
N PHE A 307 -24.41 7.16 17.43
CA PHE A 307 -24.25 7.04 15.99
C PHE A 307 -25.34 7.73 15.17
N THR A 308 -26.29 8.40 15.83
CA THR A 308 -27.41 9.09 15.16
C THR A 308 -27.19 10.59 15.01
N ASP A 309 -26.32 11.18 15.83
CA ASP A 309 -25.83 12.55 15.67
C ASP A 309 -24.40 12.60 15.14
N ALA A 310 -24.11 13.53 14.23
CA ALA A 310 -22.82 13.61 13.57
C ALA A 310 -21.64 13.91 14.52
N THR A 311 -21.83 14.79 15.49
CA THR A 311 -20.79 15.18 16.45
C THR A 311 -20.53 14.05 17.44
N TRP A 312 -21.61 13.49 17.99
CA TRP A 312 -21.52 12.34 18.88
C TRP A 312 -20.83 11.14 18.21
N ALA A 313 -21.22 10.82 16.96
CA ALA A 313 -20.62 9.73 16.23
C ALA A 313 -19.11 9.91 16.01
N ARG A 314 -18.69 11.13 15.65
CA ARG A 314 -17.26 11.45 15.49
C ARG A 314 -16.47 11.33 16.78
N VAL A 315 -17.01 11.83 17.88
CA VAL A 315 -16.39 11.70 19.21
C VAL A 315 -16.36 10.25 19.66
N THR A 316 -17.46 9.50 19.47
CA THR A 316 -17.56 8.10 19.84
C THR A 316 -16.53 7.24 19.11
N VAL A 317 -16.39 7.39 17.79
CA VAL A 317 -15.38 6.60 17.04
C VAL A 317 -13.95 6.91 17.50
N ILE A 318 -13.63 8.17 17.84
CA ILE A 318 -12.32 8.54 18.37
C ILE A 318 -12.09 7.89 19.75
N ILE A 319 -13.04 7.96 20.67
CA ILE A 319 -12.92 7.39 22.02
C ILE A 319 -12.72 5.86 21.93
N ILE A 320 -13.51 5.18 21.12
CA ILE A 320 -13.38 3.72 20.96
C ILE A 320 -12.05 3.36 20.30
N ASN A 321 -11.60 4.17 19.34
CA ASN A 321 -10.26 3.96 18.76
C ASN A 321 -9.12 4.12 19.78
N ILE A 322 -9.24 5.05 20.72
CA ILE A 322 -8.27 5.20 21.81
C ILE A 322 -8.29 3.93 22.69
N TRP A 323 -9.46 3.46 23.06
CA TRP A 323 -9.60 2.26 23.88
C TRP A 323 -8.96 1.04 23.23
N VAL A 324 -9.16 0.82 21.93
CA VAL A 324 -8.61 -0.32 21.19
C VAL A 324 -7.12 -0.13 20.85
N GLY A 325 -6.70 1.10 20.53
CA GLY A 325 -5.36 1.40 20.01
C GLY A 325 -4.27 1.60 21.05
N VAL A 326 -4.65 2.12 22.25
CA VAL A 326 -3.67 2.42 23.31
C VAL A 326 -2.84 1.21 23.75
N PRO A 327 -3.39 -0.01 23.92
CA PRO A 327 -2.59 -1.18 24.30
C PRO A 327 -1.45 -1.49 23.31
N TYR A 328 -1.69 -1.39 22.01
CA TYR A 328 -0.67 -1.61 20.98
C TYR A 328 0.44 -0.55 21.05
N THR A 329 0.05 0.71 21.20
CA THR A 329 0.99 1.83 21.32
C THR A 329 1.80 1.75 22.60
N LEU A 330 1.18 1.36 23.72
CA LEU A 330 1.84 1.11 24.99
C LEU A 330 2.98 0.10 24.86
N LEU A 331 2.75 -1.03 24.18
CA LEU A 331 3.77 -2.06 23.99
C LEU A 331 4.98 -1.53 23.21
N GLN A 332 4.73 -0.83 22.11
CA GLN A 332 5.79 -0.28 21.27
C GLN A 332 6.58 0.79 22.01
N LEU A 333 5.90 1.73 22.66
CA LEU A 333 6.57 2.80 23.39
C LEU A 333 7.32 2.29 24.65
N THR A 334 6.84 1.20 25.26
CA THR A 334 7.58 0.56 26.36
C THR A 334 8.95 0.07 25.90
N GLY A 335 9.04 -0.54 24.71
CA GLY A 335 10.32 -0.98 24.15
C GLY A 335 11.27 0.18 23.90
N VAL A 336 10.77 1.29 23.35
CA VAL A 336 11.61 2.49 23.10
C VAL A 336 12.07 3.13 24.42
N LEU A 337 11.18 3.24 25.43
CA LEU A 337 11.52 3.80 26.74
C LEU A 337 12.63 3.03 27.44
N GLN A 338 12.65 1.70 27.30
CA GLN A 338 13.66 0.84 27.92
C GLN A 338 15.04 0.96 27.27
N ASN A 339 15.12 1.51 26.07
CA ASN A 339 16.38 1.75 25.36
C ASN A 339 17.02 3.12 25.67
N ILE A 340 16.34 3.97 26.44
CA ILE A 340 16.95 5.24 26.88
C ILE A 340 18.02 4.94 27.91
N PRO A 341 19.29 5.37 27.70
CA PRO A 341 20.39 5.14 28.66
C PRO A 341 20.06 5.68 30.05
N GLU A 342 20.27 4.85 31.09
CA GLU A 342 19.93 5.23 32.47
C GLU A 342 20.82 6.37 32.96
N GLU A 343 22.04 6.48 32.43
CA GLU A 343 23.02 7.53 32.73
C GLU A 343 22.45 8.93 32.46
N LEU A 344 21.59 9.11 31.46
CA LEU A 344 20.96 10.39 31.20
C LEU A 344 20.00 10.81 32.32
N TYR A 345 19.32 9.85 32.92
CA TYR A 345 18.41 10.11 34.06
C TYR A 345 19.22 10.36 35.37
N GLU A 346 20.35 9.68 35.54
CA GLU A 346 21.25 9.90 36.69
C GLU A 346 21.92 11.27 36.63
N ALA A 347 22.44 11.64 35.47
CA ALA A 347 22.99 12.98 35.25
C ALA A 347 21.98 14.09 35.54
N ALA A 348 20.76 13.95 34.97
CA ALA A 348 19.65 14.90 35.22
C ALA A 348 19.30 15.02 36.71
N LYS A 349 19.36 13.92 37.46
CA LYS A 349 19.15 13.94 38.93
C LYS A 349 20.24 14.64 39.67
N VAL A 350 21.50 14.45 39.27
CA VAL A 350 22.66 15.18 39.85
C VAL A 350 22.55 16.67 39.59
N ASP A 351 22.10 17.06 38.39
CA ASP A 351 21.85 18.45 38.00
C ASP A 351 20.60 19.07 38.66
N GLY A 352 19.88 18.31 39.52
CA GLY A 352 18.71 18.80 40.23
C GLY A 352 17.44 18.93 39.38
N ALA A 353 17.39 18.27 38.21
CA ALA A 353 16.22 18.32 37.33
C ALA A 353 14.98 17.65 37.98
N ASN A 354 13.84 18.32 37.95
CA ASN A 354 12.60 17.73 38.37
C ASN A 354 12.00 16.77 37.31
N ALA A 355 10.97 15.99 37.68
CA ALA A 355 10.38 15.00 36.80
C ALA A 355 9.84 15.58 35.46
N PHE A 356 9.29 16.79 35.48
CA PHE A 356 8.79 17.47 34.28
C PHE A 356 9.93 17.91 33.36
N GLN A 357 11.02 18.45 33.94
CA GLN A 357 12.23 18.82 33.18
C GLN A 357 12.89 17.58 32.56
N THR A 358 13.01 16.49 33.31
CA THR A 358 13.51 15.21 32.80
C THR A 358 12.66 14.66 31.66
N PHE A 359 11.34 14.71 31.81
CA PHE A 359 10.44 14.30 30.75
C PHE A 359 10.58 15.16 29.48
N THR A 360 10.53 16.49 29.63
CA THR A 360 10.50 17.40 28.46
C THR A 360 11.85 17.55 27.77
N LYS A 361 12.98 17.41 28.50
CA LYS A 361 14.32 17.62 27.96
C LYS A 361 15.04 16.33 27.57
N ILE A 362 14.68 15.19 28.15
CA ILE A 362 15.33 13.90 27.88
C ILE A 362 14.34 12.91 27.24
N THR A 363 13.28 12.53 27.97
CA THR A 363 12.40 11.44 27.54
C THR A 363 11.64 11.77 26.27
N LEU A 364 10.92 12.88 26.24
CA LEU A 364 10.09 13.25 25.10
C LEU A 364 10.88 13.50 23.80
N PRO A 365 12.00 14.25 23.81
CA PRO A 365 12.81 14.41 22.60
C PRO A 365 13.37 13.11 22.07
N TYR A 366 13.88 12.23 22.95
CA TYR A 366 14.38 10.92 22.56
C TYR A 366 13.27 10.04 21.96
N MET A 367 12.12 9.98 22.64
CA MET A 367 10.96 9.23 22.17
C MET A 367 10.51 9.71 20.80
N LEU A 368 10.34 11.03 20.60
CA LEU A 368 9.94 11.59 19.32
C LEU A 368 10.96 11.33 18.22
N TYR A 369 12.26 11.41 18.54
CA TYR A 369 13.32 11.12 17.59
C TYR A 369 13.21 9.68 17.06
N VAL A 370 13.12 8.71 17.95
CA VAL A 370 13.08 7.28 17.60
C VAL A 370 11.74 6.89 16.96
N THR A 371 10.63 7.49 17.41
CA THR A 371 9.29 7.09 16.98
C THR A 371 8.71 7.92 15.83
N THR A 372 9.43 8.92 15.31
CA THR A 372 8.93 9.71 14.16
C THR A 372 8.56 8.84 12.95
N PRO A 373 9.36 7.85 12.50
CA PRO A 373 8.97 6.97 11.42
C PRO A 373 7.69 6.18 11.73
N TYR A 374 7.57 5.69 12.96
CA TYR A 374 6.37 5.00 13.43
C TYR A 374 5.12 5.90 13.39
N LEU A 375 5.24 7.15 13.84
CA LEU A 375 4.14 8.11 13.80
C LEU A 375 3.66 8.40 12.36
N ILE A 376 4.58 8.52 11.41
CA ILE A 376 4.26 8.73 9.99
C ILE A 376 3.50 7.52 9.44
N VAL A 377 3.98 6.30 9.69
CA VAL A 377 3.33 5.06 9.26
C VAL A 377 1.95 4.91 9.91
N THR A 378 1.82 5.20 11.20
CA THR A 378 0.56 5.11 11.95
C THR A 378 -0.45 6.14 11.45
N PHE A 379 -0.03 7.38 11.18
CA PHE A 379 -0.89 8.41 10.61
C PHE A 379 -1.41 7.99 9.23
N THR A 380 -0.54 7.51 8.36
CA THR A 380 -0.90 6.99 7.04
C THR A 380 -1.87 5.80 7.15
N GLY A 381 -1.61 4.89 8.10
CA GLY A 381 -2.50 3.77 8.40
C GLY A 381 -3.87 4.22 8.90
N ASN A 382 -3.93 5.28 9.71
CA ASN A 382 -5.20 5.82 10.20
C ASN A 382 -6.01 6.55 9.12
N VAL A 383 -5.38 7.19 8.13
CA VAL A 383 -6.10 7.70 6.94
C VAL A 383 -6.80 6.57 6.19
N ASN A 384 -6.17 5.39 6.14
CA ASN A 384 -6.70 4.19 5.50
C ASN A 384 -7.36 3.20 6.48
N ASN A 385 -7.80 3.67 7.65
CA ASN A 385 -8.38 2.81 8.68
C ASN A 385 -9.82 2.42 8.32
N PHE A 386 -9.95 1.35 7.56
CA PHE A 386 -11.24 0.80 7.17
C PHE A 386 -11.99 0.20 8.35
N ASN A 387 -11.30 -0.60 9.16
CA ASN A 387 -11.93 -1.49 10.14
C ASN A 387 -12.69 -0.75 11.24
N VAL A 388 -12.06 0.26 11.86
CA VAL A 388 -12.69 0.97 12.98
C VAL A 388 -13.99 1.62 12.53
N ILE A 389 -13.98 2.34 11.42
CA ILE A 389 -15.16 3.06 10.95
C ILE A 389 -16.22 2.10 10.42
N TYR A 390 -15.85 1.16 9.55
CA TYR A 390 -16.80 0.26 8.92
C TYR A 390 -17.50 -0.67 9.92
N LEU A 391 -16.76 -1.23 10.85
CA LEU A 391 -17.29 -2.20 11.83
C LEU A 391 -18.00 -1.51 12.99
N LEU A 392 -17.57 -0.33 13.42
CA LEU A 392 -18.14 0.37 14.57
C LEU A 392 -19.35 1.23 14.18
N SER A 393 -19.19 2.19 13.27
CA SER A 393 -20.25 3.12 12.89
C SER A 393 -20.92 2.78 11.56
N GLY A 394 -20.25 2.03 10.68
CA GLY A 394 -20.70 1.86 9.29
C GLY A 394 -20.67 3.14 8.46
N GLY A 395 -20.02 4.20 8.99
CA GLY A 395 -19.99 5.53 8.39
C GLY A 395 -21.12 6.46 8.86
N ASP A 396 -22.06 5.97 9.67
CA ASP A 396 -23.23 6.72 10.15
C ASP A 396 -22.83 7.98 10.97
N PRO A 397 -23.75 8.98 11.06
CA PRO A 397 -25.06 9.04 10.40
C PRO A 397 -24.97 9.53 8.95
N VAL A 398 -25.88 9.03 8.10
CA VAL A 398 -26.09 9.55 6.74
C VAL A 398 -27.08 10.72 6.83
N THR A 399 -26.57 11.93 6.62
CA THR A 399 -27.40 13.16 6.74
C THR A 399 -27.99 13.64 5.42
N ASN A 400 -27.46 13.14 4.31
CA ASN A 400 -27.95 13.46 2.97
C ASN A 400 -28.00 12.16 2.13
N LEU A 401 -29.20 11.78 1.72
CA LEU A 401 -29.41 10.55 0.92
C LEU A 401 -28.83 10.62 -0.50
N SER A 402 -28.58 11.83 -1.02
CA SER A 402 -27.88 11.99 -2.30
C SER A 402 -26.36 11.84 -2.14
N SER A 403 -25.82 12.07 -0.95
CA SER A 403 -24.45 11.74 -0.61
C SER A 403 -24.34 10.25 -0.33
N THR A 404 -23.38 9.59 -0.96
CA THR A 404 -23.09 8.16 -0.70
C THR A 404 -22.23 7.96 0.54
N ALA A 405 -21.79 9.02 1.20
CA ALA A 405 -20.96 9.02 2.41
C ALA A 405 -21.78 9.47 3.63
N GLY A 406 -21.57 8.81 4.76
CA GLY A 406 -22.01 9.28 6.07
C GLY A 406 -20.97 10.20 6.73
N LYS A 407 -21.33 10.74 7.90
CA LYS A 407 -20.53 11.77 8.61
C LYS A 407 -19.27 11.24 9.29
N THR A 408 -19.19 9.92 9.51
CA THR A 408 -17.98 9.27 10.04
C THR A 408 -17.19 8.50 8.97
N ASP A 409 -17.68 8.46 7.71
CA ASP A 409 -16.94 7.82 6.63
C ASP A 409 -15.58 8.50 6.40
N LEU A 410 -14.55 7.67 6.22
CA LEU A 410 -13.25 8.08 5.71
C LEU A 410 -13.19 7.88 4.19
N LEU A 411 -12.18 8.40 3.55
CA LEU A 411 -12.00 8.19 2.11
C LEU A 411 -12.01 6.71 1.73
N VAL A 412 -11.38 5.85 2.53
CA VAL A 412 -11.32 4.40 2.29
C VAL A 412 -12.67 3.71 2.46
N THR A 413 -13.48 4.06 3.46
CA THR A 413 -14.80 3.46 3.67
C THR A 413 -15.81 3.98 2.65
N TRP A 414 -15.71 5.24 2.27
CA TRP A 414 -16.51 5.81 1.19
C TRP A 414 -16.16 5.19 -0.17
N LEU A 415 -14.88 5.04 -0.48
CA LEU A 415 -14.40 4.33 -1.67
C LEU A 415 -15.00 2.92 -1.75
N TYR A 416 -15.00 2.19 -0.64
CA TYR A 416 -15.61 0.86 -0.57
C TYR A 416 -17.10 0.90 -0.91
N LYS A 417 -17.88 1.81 -0.31
CA LYS A 417 -19.32 1.97 -0.62
C LYS A 417 -19.55 2.34 -2.09
N LEU A 418 -18.72 3.23 -2.66
CA LEU A 418 -18.80 3.59 -4.06
C LEU A 418 -18.54 2.41 -4.99
N THR A 419 -17.54 1.59 -4.68
CA THR A 419 -17.14 0.47 -5.55
C THR A 419 -18.03 -0.75 -5.37
N ILE A 420 -18.35 -1.15 -4.14
CA ILE A 420 -19.10 -2.39 -3.87
C ILE A 420 -20.61 -2.15 -3.97
N ASP A 421 -21.14 -1.11 -3.29
CA ASP A 421 -22.60 -0.90 -3.24
C ASP A 421 -23.14 -0.19 -4.49
N LYS A 422 -22.37 0.79 -5.01
CA LYS A 422 -22.80 1.63 -6.14
C LYS A 422 -22.20 1.22 -7.49
N GLN A 423 -21.11 0.44 -7.48
CA GLN A 423 -20.38 0.04 -8.69
C GLN A 423 -19.83 1.24 -9.51
N TYR A 424 -19.37 2.29 -8.81
CA TYR A 424 -18.73 3.47 -9.40
C TYR A 424 -17.21 3.29 -9.36
N TYR A 425 -16.72 2.32 -10.13
CA TYR A 425 -15.31 1.89 -10.08
C TYR A 425 -14.34 2.99 -10.53
N ASN A 426 -14.73 3.77 -11.54
CA ASN A 426 -13.94 4.91 -12.03
C ASN A 426 -13.71 5.96 -10.95
N ILE A 427 -14.75 6.39 -10.24
CA ILE A 427 -14.66 7.38 -9.16
C ILE A 427 -13.89 6.79 -7.96
N GLY A 428 -14.15 5.53 -7.61
CA GLY A 428 -13.38 4.84 -6.57
C GLY A 428 -11.89 4.83 -6.87
N ALA A 429 -11.50 4.54 -8.12
CA ALA A 429 -10.11 4.57 -8.55
C ALA A 429 -9.49 5.97 -8.43
N VAL A 430 -10.21 7.03 -8.80
CA VAL A 430 -9.75 8.43 -8.64
C VAL A 430 -9.53 8.77 -7.17
N ILE A 431 -10.47 8.42 -6.29
CA ILE A 431 -10.33 8.65 -4.84
C ILE A 431 -9.09 7.93 -4.29
N GLY A 432 -8.85 6.68 -4.72
CA GLY A 432 -7.66 5.92 -4.35
C GLY A 432 -6.36 6.60 -4.77
N ILE A 433 -6.28 7.09 -6.01
CA ILE A 433 -5.13 7.83 -6.52
C ILE A 433 -4.92 9.13 -5.75
N MET A 434 -5.99 9.90 -5.51
CA MET A 434 -5.90 11.17 -4.79
C MET A 434 -5.47 10.97 -3.34
N THR A 435 -6.02 9.95 -2.66
CA THR A 435 -5.60 9.57 -1.31
C THR A 435 -4.11 9.23 -1.28
N PHE A 436 -3.64 8.43 -2.22
CA PHE A 436 -2.21 8.08 -2.33
C PHE A 436 -1.34 9.33 -2.54
N ILE A 437 -1.69 10.23 -3.45
CA ILE A 437 -0.92 11.45 -3.74
C ILE A 437 -0.83 12.33 -2.49
N ILE A 438 -1.96 12.57 -1.81
CA ILE A 438 -2.01 13.40 -0.59
C ILE A 438 -1.12 12.80 0.50
N LEU A 439 -1.23 11.48 0.73
CA LEU A 439 -0.43 10.78 1.73
C LEU A 439 1.06 10.76 1.37
N ALA A 440 1.40 10.51 0.12
CA ALA A 440 2.79 10.47 -0.34
C ALA A 440 3.47 11.84 -0.16
N ILE A 441 2.79 12.93 -0.53
CA ILE A 441 3.30 14.29 -0.34
C ILE A 441 3.48 14.58 1.15
N GLY A 442 2.46 14.31 1.98
CA GLY A 442 2.51 14.54 3.42
C GLY A 442 3.60 13.73 4.11
N ALA A 443 3.70 12.45 3.81
CA ALA A 443 4.71 11.56 4.37
C ALA A 443 6.13 11.97 3.96
N LEU A 444 6.37 12.25 2.67
CA LEU A 444 7.68 12.69 2.17
C LEU A 444 8.10 14.03 2.79
N PHE A 445 7.18 14.99 2.89
CA PHE A 445 7.46 16.27 3.51
C PHE A 445 7.83 16.11 4.99
N THR A 446 7.05 15.34 5.75
CA THR A 446 7.28 15.09 7.17
C THR A 446 8.59 14.32 7.40
N TYR A 447 8.84 13.26 6.60
CA TYR A 447 10.03 12.44 6.72
C TYR A 447 11.31 13.24 6.43
N ARG A 448 11.35 13.99 5.32
CA ARG A 448 12.52 14.81 4.95
C ARG A 448 12.84 15.91 5.97
N ASN A 449 11.83 16.41 6.69
CA ASN A 449 12.02 17.43 7.73
C ASN A 449 12.32 16.83 9.11
N SER A 450 12.21 15.52 9.29
CA SER A 450 12.50 14.85 10.56
C SER A 450 13.99 14.87 10.88
N LYS A 451 14.31 14.91 12.19
CA LYS A 451 15.71 14.80 12.67
C LYS A 451 16.28 13.42 12.34
N SER A 452 15.48 12.36 12.44
CA SER A 452 15.89 10.99 12.09
C SER A 452 16.47 10.90 10.66
N TYR A 453 15.84 11.55 9.68
CA TYR A 453 16.34 11.55 8.29
C TYR A 453 17.64 12.35 8.15
N LYS A 454 17.76 13.48 8.87
CA LYS A 454 18.93 14.36 8.76
C LYS A 454 20.19 13.74 9.37
N GLU A 455 20.04 12.93 10.42
CA GLU A 455 21.13 12.28 11.12
C GLU A 455 21.56 10.95 10.47
N GLU A 456 20.62 10.18 9.89
CA GLU A 456 20.95 9.00 9.06
C GLU A 456 21.77 9.34 7.80
N GLY A 457 21.67 10.55 7.27
CA GLY A 457 22.48 11.04 6.15
C GLY A 457 23.91 11.45 6.52
N GLY A 458 24.27 11.41 7.78
CA GLY A 458 25.56 11.82 8.33
C GLY A 458 26.54 10.68 8.65
N PHE A 459 26.18 9.41 8.42
CA PHE A 459 27.08 8.24 8.55
C PHE A 459 27.69 7.81 7.23
#